data_b0ab2c12eb6978beef846fe4de134fa8
#
_entry.id   b0ab2c12eb6978beef846fe4de134fa8
#
_cell.length_a   1.000
_cell.length_b   1.000
_cell.length_c   1.000
_cell.angle_alpha   90.00
_cell.angle_beta   90.00
_cell.angle_gamma   90.00
#
_symmetry.space_group_name_H-M   'P 1'
#
loop_
_entity.id
_entity.type
_entity.pdbx_description
1 polymer ?
#
loop_
_entity_poly.entity_id
_entity_poly.type
_entity_poly.pdbx_seq_one_letter_code
_entity_poly.pdbx_strand_id
1 'polypeptide(L)'
;LIGVLGSVTELMGGDVKAAFDFMTKYELCDVSVNSSKAAMSFQTYLENYEAPFLFLDPYGDTEDILTFSHEFGHYVDAFVNYNAGETIDMSECYSQAMEYLALGYYDEVLGEDEADNLRRMKLLDTLDLYVQQASFAEFESTVYSMDPDQLSAEVLNDLSLQLARDYGYCDESRAKYYAMSWSDIAHFFEYPFYVITYPVSNDIAMQIYELSQDGGTA
;
A
#
# COMPACT_ATOMS: atom_id res chain seq x y z
N LEU A 1 13.50 3.02 11.19
CA LEU A 1 12.22 2.36 10.88
C LEU A 1 11.89 1.28 11.90
N ILE A 2 12.67 0.19 12.04
CA ILE A 2 12.42 -0.94 12.96
C ILE A 2 12.13 -0.46 14.40
N GLY A 3 12.89 0.52 14.93
CA GLY A 3 12.66 1.05 16.27
C GLY A 3 11.32 1.78 16.43
N VAL A 4 10.90 2.54 15.42
CA VAL A 4 9.61 3.25 15.41
C VAL A 4 8.46 2.23 15.40
N LEU A 5 8.46 1.31 14.45
CA LEU A 5 7.43 0.28 14.37
C LEU A 5 7.42 -0.61 15.63
N GLY A 6 8.58 -0.95 16.17
CA GLY A 6 8.68 -1.69 17.43
C GLY A 6 7.99 -1.00 18.60
N SER A 7 8.16 0.33 18.73
CA SER A 7 7.45 1.11 19.75
C SER A 7 5.95 1.16 19.52
N VAL A 8 5.51 1.32 18.28
CA VAL A 8 4.08 1.30 17.90
C VAL A 8 3.47 -0.07 18.24
N THR A 9 4.10 -1.16 17.83
CA THR A 9 3.58 -2.51 18.05
C THR A 9 3.55 -2.89 19.55
N GLU A 10 4.48 -2.37 20.35
CA GLU A 10 4.47 -2.53 21.82
C GLU A 10 3.21 -1.89 22.43
N LEU A 11 2.79 -0.73 21.92
CA LEU A 11 1.58 -0.03 22.38
C LEU A 11 0.30 -0.71 21.87
N MET A 12 0.31 -1.21 20.64
CA MET A 12 -0.84 -1.95 20.07
C MET A 12 -1.06 -3.30 20.78
N GLY A 13 0.02 -4.00 21.13
CA GLY A 13 -0.05 -5.30 21.80
C GLY A 13 -0.59 -6.44 20.94
N GLY A 14 -1.09 -7.50 21.59
CA GLY A 14 -1.76 -8.62 20.94
C GLY A 14 -0.96 -9.31 19.83
N ASP A 15 -1.65 -9.69 18.77
CA ASP A 15 -1.05 -10.39 17.63
C ASP A 15 -0.12 -9.49 16.81
N VAL A 16 -0.36 -8.18 16.80
CA VAL A 16 0.50 -7.18 16.13
C VAL A 16 1.90 -7.19 16.74
N LYS A 17 1.98 -7.14 18.08
CA LYS A 17 3.27 -7.26 18.78
C LYS A 17 3.90 -8.63 18.60
N ALA A 18 3.12 -9.70 18.68
CA ALA A 18 3.63 -11.07 18.49
C ALA A 18 4.24 -11.27 17.10
N ALA A 19 3.62 -10.72 16.05
CA ALA A 19 4.14 -10.75 14.69
C ALA A 19 5.45 -9.97 14.57
N PHE A 20 5.55 -8.79 15.19
CA PHE A 20 6.78 -7.98 15.19
C PHE A 20 7.93 -8.67 15.94
N ASP A 21 7.65 -9.25 17.10
CA ASP A 21 8.65 -10.00 17.88
C ASP A 21 9.14 -11.23 17.10
N PHE A 22 8.25 -11.91 16.38
CA PHE A 22 8.59 -13.04 15.50
C PHE A 22 9.46 -12.57 14.32
N MET A 23 9.06 -11.52 13.63
CA MET A 23 9.81 -10.92 12.51
C MET A 23 11.24 -10.57 12.90
N THR A 24 11.40 -9.85 14.02
CA THR A 24 12.71 -9.39 14.47
C THR A 24 13.57 -10.51 15.06
N LYS A 25 12.96 -11.45 15.80
CA LYS A 25 13.66 -12.60 16.40
C LYS A 25 14.29 -13.51 15.35
N TYR A 26 13.61 -13.72 14.24
CA TYR A 26 14.04 -14.63 13.19
C TYR A 26 14.62 -13.92 11.95
N GLU A 27 14.83 -12.59 12.05
CA GLU A 27 15.38 -11.76 10.97
C GLU A 27 14.60 -11.89 9.65
N LEU A 28 13.26 -11.93 9.76
CA LEU A 28 12.34 -12.13 8.64
C LEU A 28 11.93 -10.81 7.97
N CYS A 29 12.87 -9.89 7.86
CA CYS A 29 12.71 -8.66 7.09
C CYS A 29 14.04 -8.15 6.55
N ASP A 30 13.99 -7.45 5.42
CA ASP A 30 15.10 -6.64 4.90
C ASP A 30 14.62 -5.20 4.70
N VAL A 31 15.03 -4.31 5.58
CA VAL A 31 14.74 -2.88 5.58
C VAL A 31 16.01 -2.04 5.35
N SER A 32 17.05 -2.66 4.82
CA SER A 32 18.33 -2.00 4.58
C SER A 32 18.25 -1.08 3.34
N VAL A 33 18.91 0.08 3.41
CA VAL A 33 19.10 0.95 2.25
C VAL A 33 20.20 0.37 1.37
N ASN A 34 19.89 0.00 0.14
CA ASN A 34 20.86 -0.56 -0.81
C ASN A 34 20.45 -0.27 -2.25
N SER A 35 21.28 0.44 -2.99
CA SER A 35 21.03 0.82 -4.38
C SER A 35 20.94 -0.36 -5.38
N SER A 36 21.23 -1.58 -4.94
CA SER A 36 21.08 -2.81 -5.73
C SER A 36 19.78 -3.56 -5.46
N LYS A 37 18.93 -3.05 -4.55
CA LYS A 37 17.61 -3.63 -4.29
C LYS A 37 16.68 -3.39 -5.48
N ALA A 38 15.66 -4.24 -5.59
CA ALA A 38 14.52 -3.94 -6.44
C ALA A 38 13.81 -2.68 -5.91
N ALA A 39 13.43 -1.79 -6.80
CA ALA A 39 12.73 -0.54 -6.45
C ALA A 39 11.26 -0.82 -6.11
N MET A 40 11.02 -1.61 -5.08
CA MET A 40 9.69 -1.99 -4.62
C MET A 40 9.75 -2.44 -3.16
N SER A 41 8.66 -2.27 -2.44
CA SER A 41 8.43 -2.87 -1.12
C SER A 41 7.32 -3.91 -1.24
N PHE A 42 7.41 -5.00 -0.49
CA PHE A 42 6.40 -6.05 -0.51
C PHE A 42 6.52 -6.99 0.70
N GLN A 43 5.44 -7.65 1.02
CA GLN A 43 5.43 -8.83 1.88
C GLN A 43 5.33 -10.09 1.00
N THR A 44 5.95 -11.17 1.40
CA THR A 44 5.81 -12.49 0.78
C THR A 44 5.81 -13.60 1.83
N TYR A 45 5.26 -14.76 1.48
CA TYR A 45 5.29 -15.93 2.35
C TYR A 45 6.33 -16.95 1.90
N LEU A 46 7.20 -17.31 2.80
CA LEU A 46 8.26 -18.29 2.55
C LEU A 46 7.74 -19.70 2.85
N GLU A 47 7.14 -20.36 1.88
CA GLU A 47 6.46 -21.66 2.01
C GLU A 47 7.31 -22.73 2.71
N ASN A 48 8.60 -22.84 2.37
CA ASN A 48 9.51 -23.83 2.95
C ASN A 48 9.85 -23.55 4.43
N TYR A 49 9.61 -22.34 4.90
CA TYR A 49 9.89 -21.90 6.27
C TYR A 49 8.60 -21.68 7.07
N GLU A 50 7.45 -21.78 6.40
CA GLU A 50 6.13 -21.48 6.96
C GLU A 50 6.11 -20.12 7.69
N ALA A 51 6.67 -19.09 7.05
CA ALA A 51 6.87 -17.78 7.65
C ALA A 51 6.70 -16.63 6.64
N PRO A 52 6.08 -15.52 7.04
CA PRO A 52 6.07 -14.30 6.24
C PRO A 52 7.46 -13.64 6.24
N PHE A 53 7.78 -12.92 5.18
CA PHE A 53 8.98 -12.12 5.03
C PHE A 53 8.63 -10.74 4.49
N LEU A 54 9.20 -9.70 5.06
CA LEU A 54 8.98 -8.32 4.67
C LEU A 54 10.23 -7.76 3.98
N PHE A 55 10.03 -7.22 2.78
CA PHE A 55 11.07 -6.54 2.02
C PHE A 55 10.69 -5.07 1.82
N LEU A 56 11.55 -4.17 2.25
CA LEU A 56 11.36 -2.73 2.12
C LEU A 56 12.56 -2.13 1.37
N ASP A 57 12.28 -1.26 0.40
CA ASP A 57 13.28 -0.40 -0.26
C ASP A 57 13.12 1.05 0.21
N PRO A 58 13.67 1.42 1.38
CA PRO A 58 13.43 2.72 2.00
C PRO A 58 14.20 3.83 1.29
N TYR A 59 13.56 5.00 1.12
CA TYR A 59 14.16 6.22 0.59
C TYR A 59 14.91 7.03 1.65
N GLY A 60 14.65 6.81 2.93
CA GLY A 60 15.27 7.50 4.06
C GLY A 60 14.51 8.74 4.50
N ASP A 61 13.22 8.81 4.24
CA ASP A 61 12.32 9.90 4.63
C ASP A 61 11.18 9.41 5.55
N THR A 62 10.29 10.32 5.90
CA THR A 62 9.19 10.04 6.82
C THR A 62 8.11 9.13 6.19
N GLU A 63 7.97 9.16 4.86
CA GLU A 63 7.02 8.34 4.12
C GLU A 63 7.32 6.84 4.27
N ASP A 64 8.59 6.47 4.46
CA ASP A 64 9.00 5.09 4.74
C ASP A 64 8.28 4.49 5.97
N ILE A 65 7.83 5.32 6.92
CA ILE A 65 7.08 4.85 8.09
C ILE A 65 5.70 4.34 7.68
N LEU A 66 5.02 5.04 6.78
CA LEU A 66 3.72 4.61 6.25
C LEU A 66 3.87 3.36 5.39
N THR A 67 4.86 3.34 4.49
CA THR A 67 5.17 2.17 3.66
C THR A 67 5.50 0.93 4.52
N PHE A 68 6.30 1.13 5.58
CA PHE A 68 6.61 0.02 6.49
C PHE A 68 5.38 -0.47 7.25
N SER A 69 4.50 0.44 7.69
CA SER A 69 3.25 0.06 8.35
C SER A 69 2.33 -0.71 7.40
N HIS A 70 2.28 -0.31 6.13
CA HIS A 70 1.54 -1.00 5.08
C HIS A 70 2.01 -2.45 4.91
N GLU A 71 3.28 -2.64 4.60
CA GLU A 71 3.87 -3.97 4.40
C GLU A 71 3.81 -4.83 5.67
N PHE A 72 3.89 -4.19 6.83
CA PHE A 72 3.72 -4.88 8.10
C PHE A 72 2.27 -5.30 8.35
N GLY A 73 1.27 -4.61 7.82
CA GLY A 73 -0.12 -5.05 7.83
C GLY A 73 -0.30 -6.40 7.11
N HIS A 74 0.26 -6.53 5.91
CA HIS A 74 0.31 -7.82 5.20
C HIS A 74 1.09 -8.89 5.97
N TYR A 75 2.18 -8.49 6.63
CA TYR A 75 2.97 -9.40 7.45
C TYR A 75 2.17 -9.95 8.64
N VAL A 76 1.42 -9.10 9.34
CA VAL A 76 0.55 -9.51 10.46
C VAL A 76 -0.51 -10.48 9.99
N ASP A 77 -1.16 -10.18 8.88
CA ASP A 77 -2.16 -11.06 8.29
C ASP A 77 -1.57 -12.44 7.96
N ALA A 78 -0.48 -12.48 7.21
CA ALA A 78 0.20 -13.73 6.86
C ALA A 78 0.71 -14.49 8.09
N PHE A 79 1.10 -13.79 9.17
CA PHE A 79 1.51 -14.40 10.43
C PHE A 79 0.35 -15.04 11.19
N VAL A 80 -0.81 -14.37 11.24
CA VAL A 80 -1.99 -14.84 12.00
C VAL A 80 -2.74 -15.91 11.23
N ASN A 81 -2.91 -15.72 9.93
CA ASN A 81 -3.74 -16.56 9.07
C ASN A 81 -2.94 -17.62 8.29
N TYR A 82 -1.63 -17.72 8.50
CA TYR A 82 -0.76 -18.71 7.84
C TYR A 82 -0.88 -18.69 6.31
N ASN A 83 -0.99 -17.49 5.72
CA ASN A 83 -1.18 -17.30 4.28
C ASN A 83 -2.39 -18.12 3.73
N ALA A 84 -3.50 -18.15 4.46
CA ALA A 84 -4.65 -19.01 4.19
C ALA A 84 -5.47 -18.66 2.94
N GLY A 85 -4.89 -17.93 1.99
CA GLY A 85 -5.51 -17.64 0.69
C GLY A 85 -6.67 -16.66 0.78
N GLU A 86 -6.36 -15.41 0.95
CA GLU A 86 -7.33 -14.33 0.89
C GLU A 86 -7.74 -14.02 -0.54
N THR A 87 -8.92 -13.43 -0.68
CA THR A 87 -9.27 -12.82 -1.95
C THR A 87 -8.46 -11.54 -2.13
N ILE A 88 -8.11 -11.22 -3.37
CA ILE A 88 -7.42 -9.97 -3.73
C ILE A 88 -8.11 -8.74 -3.07
N ASP A 89 -9.44 -8.73 -3.02
CA ASP A 89 -10.24 -7.65 -2.43
C ASP A 89 -10.01 -7.45 -0.92
N MET A 90 -9.52 -8.46 -0.22
CA MET A 90 -9.29 -8.39 1.23
C MET A 90 -7.83 -8.12 1.60
N SER A 91 -6.90 -8.43 0.72
CA SER A 91 -5.47 -8.31 0.99
C SER A 91 -5.07 -6.91 1.45
N GLU A 92 -5.54 -5.88 0.72
CA GLU A 92 -5.20 -4.49 1.04
C GLU A 92 -5.97 -3.92 2.25
N CYS A 93 -6.98 -4.63 2.77
CA CYS A 93 -7.67 -4.18 3.98
C CYS A 93 -6.75 -4.23 5.20
N TYR A 94 -5.90 -5.24 5.31
CA TYR A 94 -4.97 -5.40 6.44
C TYR A 94 -3.85 -4.38 6.40
N SER A 95 -3.25 -4.18 5.23
CA SER A 95 -2.16 -3.23 5.02
C SER A 95 -2.62 -1.80 5.30
N GLN A 96 -3.70 -1.37 4.66
CA GLN A 96 -4.23 -0.02 4.82
C GLN A 96 -4.83 0.23 6.21
N ALA A 97 -5.49 -0.77 6.82
CA ALA A 97 -5.95 -0.64 8.20
C ALA A 97 -4.77 -0.47 9.17
N MET A 98 -3.66 -1.18 8.97
CA MET A 98 -2.47 -1.02 9.81
C MET A 98 -1.89 0.40 9.72
N GLU A 99 -1.85 1.00 8.52
CA GLU A 99 -1.42 2.39 8.35
C GLU A 99 -2.27 3.35 9.20
N TYR A 100 -3.61 3.25 9.12
CA TYR A 100 -4.51 4.11 9.88
C TYR A 100 -4.45 3.86 11.39
N LEU A 101 -4.44 2.60 11.81
CA LEU A 101 -4.40 2.25 13.22
C LEU A 101 -3.09 2.72 13.89
N ALA A 102 -1.96 2.63 13.17
CA ALA A 102 -0.66 3.11 13.63
C ALA A 102 -0.63 4.63 13.90
N LEU A 103 -1.42 5.43 13.14
CA LEU A 103 -1.52 6.89 13.33
C LEU A 103 -1.93 7.27 14.76
N GLY A 104 -2.68 6.41 15.45
CA GLY A 104 -3.12 6.64 16.84
C GLY A 104 -2.01 6.59 17.87
N TYR A 105 -0.84 6.06 17.52
CA TYR A 105 0.28 5.83 18.44
C TYR A 105 1.50 6.72 18.14
N TYR A 106 1.53 7.41 17.00
CA TYR A 106 2.71 8.19 16.60
C TYR A 106 2.97 9.40 17.50
N ASP A 107 1.95 10.00 18.15
CA ASP A 107 2.16 11.08 19.12
C ASP A 107 3.08 10.65 20.26
N GLU A 108 2.89 9.43 20.79
CA GLU A 108 3.69 8.88 21.88
C GLU A 108 5.10 8.47 21.42
N VAL A 109 5.24 7.98 20.18
CA VAL A 109 6.49 7.43 19.66
C VAL A 109 7.39 8.49 19.03
N LEU A 110 6.81 9.46 18.30
CA LEU A 110 7.54 10.45 17.50
C LEU A 110 7.36 11.89 17.99
N GLY A 111 6.34 12.15 18.83
CA GLY A 111 5.89 13.48 19.23
C GLY A 111 4.86 14.08 18.27
N GLU A 112 4.13 15.09 18.78
CA GLU A 112 2.95 15.67 18.11
C GLU A 112 3.24 16.23 16.71
N ASP A 113 4.35 16.96 16.54
CA ASP A 113 4.68 17.61 15.27
C ASP A 113 4.88 16.60 14.13
N GLU A 114 5.61 15.49 14.40
CA GLU A 114 5.88 14.46 13.40
C GLU A 114 4.66 13.58 13.17
N ALA A 115 3.91 13.27 14.20
CA ALA A 115 2.65 12.55 14.09
C ALA A 115 1.63 13.32 13.24
N ASP A 116 1.52 14.63 13.41
CA ASP A 116 0.66 15.49 12.59
C ASP A 116 1.13 15.54 11.13
N ASN A 117 2.44 15.51 10.89
CA ASN A 117 2.99 15.42 9.54
C ASN A 117 2.56 14.11 8.87
N LEU A 118 2.73 12.98 9.55
CA LEU A 118 2.32 11.65 9.05
C LEU A 118 0.81 11.58 8.77
N ARG A 119 -0.03 12.16 9.66
CA ARG A 119 -1.48 12.22 9.42
C ARG A 119 -1.84 13.00 8.16
N ARG A 120 -1.16 14.15 7.92
CA ARG A 120 -1.36 14.96 6.71
C ARG A 120 -0.88 14.21 5.46
N MET A 121 0.27 13.55 5.53
CA MET A 121 0.77 12.73 4.43
C MET A 121 -0.23 11.63 4.10
N LYS A 122 -0.67 10.85 5.10
CA LYS A 122 -1.66 9.77 4.88
C LYS A 122 -2.97 10.30 4.29
N LEU A 123 -3.45 11.48 4.71
CA LEU A 123 -4.64 12.09 4.13
C LEU A 123 -4.45 12.46 2.65
N LEU A 124 -3.30 13.03 2.29
CA LEU A 124 -2.98 13.37 0.90
C LEU A 124 -2.84 12.12 0.04
N ASP A 125 -2.14 11.10 0.54
CA ASP A 125 -1.99 9.81 -0.14
C ASP A 125 -3.36 9.14 -0.37
N THR A 126 -4.25 9.24 0.62
CA THR A 126 -5.61 8.72 0.49
C THR A 126 -6.39 9.42 -0.64
N LEU A 127 -6.29 10.74 -0.73
CA LEU A 127 -6.94 11.49 -1.82
C LEU A 127 -6.35 11.13 -3.18
N ASP A 128 -5.03 11.06 -3.28
CA ASP A 128 -4.34 10.67 -4.50
C ASP A 128 -4.67 9.23 -4.89
N LEU A 129 -4.75 8.32 -3.91
CA LEU A 129 -5.14 6.93 -4.12
C LEU A 129 -6.52 6.84 -4.77
N TYR A 130 -7.53 7.52 -4.24
CA TYR A 130 -8.87 7.48 -4.82
C TYR A 130 -8.89 8.01 -6.26
N VAL A 131 -8.20 9.11 -6.52
CA VAL A 131 -8.16 9.73 -7.86
C VAL A 131 -7.41 8.85 -8.86
N GLN A 132 -6.20 8.40 -8.51
CA GLN A 132 -5.36 7.64 -9.43
C GLN A 132 -5.90 6.23 -9.65
N GLN A 133 -6.29 5.52 -8.60
CA GLN A 133 -6.76 4.14 -8.75
C GLN A 133 -8.11 4.05 -9.45
N ALA A 134 -8.98 5.06 -9.28
CA ALA A 134 -10.21 5.15 -10.07
C ALA A 134 -9.91 5.35 -11.56
N SER A 135 -8.94 6.22 -11.88
CA SER A 135 -8.48 6.42 -13.27
C SER A 135 -7.88 5.13 -13.86
N PHE A 136 -7.09 4.40 -13.08
CA PHE A 136 -6.49 3.14 -13.52
C PHE A 136 -7.54 2.04 -13.71
N ALA A 137 -8.53 1.96 -12.84
CA ALA A 137 -9.64 1.03 -12.98
C ALA A 137 -10.50 1.33 -14.24
N GLU A 138 -10.72 2.61 -14.56
CA GLU A 138 -11.39 3.02 -15.80
C GLU A 138 -10.54 2.68 -17.03
N PHE A 139 -9.21 2.86 -16.95
CA PHE A 139 -8.29 2.44 -18.00
C PHE A 139 -8.41 0.94 -18.26
N GLU A 140 -8.29 0.09 -17.25
CA GLU A 140 -8.42 -1.36 -17.38
C GLU A 140 -9.79 -1.76 -17.95
N SER A 141 -10.88 -1.25 -17.39
CA SER A 141 -12.24 -1.55 -17.83
C SER A 141 -12.45 -1.17 -19.30
N THR A 142 -11.89 -0.03 -19.72
CA THR A 142 -11.97 0.43 -21.09
C THR A 142 -11.18 -0.48 -22.03
N VAL A 143 -9.92 -0.77 -21.68
CA VAL A 143 -9.03 -1.63 -22.48
C VAL A 143 -9.61 -3.04 -22.63
N TYR A 144 -10.10 -3.64 -21.55
CA TYR A 144 -10.70 -4.98 -21.60
C TYR A 144 -12.04 -5.03 -22.35
N SER A 145 -12.67 -3.88 -22.60
CA SER A 145 -13.89 -3.76 -23.40
C SER A 145 -13.62 -3.55 -24.88
N MET A 146 -12.38 -3.23 -25.26
CA MET A 146 -11.99 -2.99 -26.65
C MET A 146 -11.84 -4.30 -27.44
N ASP A 147 -12.04 -4.22 -28.75
CA ASP A 147 -11.65 -5.28 -29.66
C ASP A 147 -10.10 -5.39 -29.65
N PRO A 148 -9.51 -6.57 -29.41
CA PRO A 148 -8.07 -6.75 -29.42
C PRO A 148 -7.37 -6.22 -30.68
N ASP A 149 -8.03 -6.27 -31.83
CA ASP A 149 -7.48 -5.77 -33.09
C ASP A 149 -7.37 -4.23 -33.15
N GLN A 150 -8.01 -3.53 -32.22
CA GLN A 150 -7.92 -2.08 -32.07
C GLN A 150 -6.86 -1.62 -31.07
N LEU A 151 -6.30 -2.55 -30.29
CA LEU A 151 -5.29 -2.23 -29.29
C LEU A 151 -3.94 -1.94 -29.95
N SER A 152 -3.41 -0.76 -29.68
CA SER A 152 -2.06 -0.36 -30.04
C SER A 152 -1.47 0.52 -28.95
N ALA A 153 -0.15 0.66 -28.90
CA ALA A 153 0.51 1.55 -27.96
C ALA A 153 0.01 3.00 -28.08
N GLU A 154 -0.33 3.44 -29.28
CA GLU A 154 -0.88 4.79 -29.52
C GLU A 154 -2.25 4.95 -28.86
N VAL A 155 -3.16 3.99 -29.05
CA VAL A 155 -4.49 4.00 -28.43
C VAL A 155 -4.41 3.96 -26.92
N LEU A 156 -3.52 3.13 -26.35
CA LEU A 156 -3.33 3.03 -24.91
C LEU A 156 -2.70 4.31 -24.34
N ASN A 157 -1.75 4.92 -25.04
CA ASN A 157 -1.14 6.19 -24.64
C ASN A 157 -2.17 7.34 -24.64
N ASP A 158 -3.00 7.41 -25.67
CA ASP A 158 -4.02 8.44 -25.79
C ASP A 158 -5.07 8.28 -24.67
N LEU A 159 -5.51 7.06 -24.39
CA LEU A 159 -6.44 6.77 -23.30
C LEU A 159 -5.84 7.14 -21.94
N SER A 160 -4.60 6.72 -21.65
CA SER A 160 -3.92 7.03 -20.40
C SER A 160 -3.81 8.54 -20.18
N LEU A 161 -3.38 9.29 -21.20
CA LEU A 161 -3.29 10.75 -21.12
C LEU A 161 -4.65 11.41 -20.95
N GLN A 162 -5.67 10.93 -21.66
CA GLN A 162 -7.03 11.44 -21.53
C GLN A 162 -7.54 11.27 -20.10
N LEU A 163 -7.41 10.07 -19.52
CA LEU A 163 -7.85 9.80 -18.15
C LEU A 163 -7.08 10.64 -17.13
N ALA A 164 -5.76 10.79 -17.28
CA ALA A 164 -4.99 11.66 -16.40
C ALA A 164 -5.48 13.11 -16.41
N ARG A 165 -5.97 13.60 -17.55
CA ARG A 165 -6.59 14.93 -17.67
C ARG A 165 -7.98 14.98 -17.08
N ASP A 166 -8.81 14.00 -17.36
CA ASP A 166 -10.21 13.94 -16.90
C ASP A 166 -10.29 13.81 -15.38
N TYR A 167 -9.35 13.08 -14.77
CA TYR A 167 -9.21 12.95 -13.31
C TYR A 167 -8.40 14.08 -12.66
N GLY A 168 -7.84 15.00 -13.46
CA GLY A 168 -7.26 16.25 -13.00
C GLY A 168 -5.85 16.17 -12.40
N TYR A 169 -5.15 15.05 -12.55
CA TYR A 169 -3.78 14.90 -12.04
C TYR A 169 -2.68 15.06 -13.12
N CYS A 170 -3.06 15.38 -14.37
CA CYS A 170 -2.10 15.59 -15.44
C CYS A 170 -1.39 16.95 -15.31
N ASP A 171 -0.06 16.92 -15.18
CA ASP A 171 0.78 18.08 -15.45
C ASP A 171 1.12 18.11 -16.94
N GLU A 172 0.62 19.10 -17.66
CA GLU A 172 0.80 19.24 -19.12
C GLU A 172 2.28 19.35 -19.53
N SER A 173 3.17 19.83 -18.66
CA SER A 173 4.61 19.82 -18.92
C SER A 173 5.18 18.40 -18.98
N ARG A 174 4.47 17.44 -18.42
CA ARG A 174 4.82 16.01 -18.34
C ARG A 174 3.84 15.11 -19.09
N ALA A 175 3.00 15.65 -19.99
CA ALA A 175 1.97 14.91 -20.71
C ALA A 175 2.49 13.62 -21.37
N LYS A 176 3.73 13.65 -21.91
CA LYS A 176 4.36 12.45 -22.50
C LYS A 176 4.57 11.34 -21.46
N TYR A 177 4.90 11.68 -20.21
CA TYR A 177 5.01 10.72 -19.12
C TYR A 177 3.65 10.09 -18.80
N TYR A 178 2.62 10.91 -18.61
CA TYR A 178 1.28 10.39 -18.32
C TYR A 178 0.69 9.54 -19.45
N ALA A 179 1.01 9.86 -20.70
CA ALA A 179 0.64 9.02 -21.83
C ALA A 179 1.21 7.60 -21.76
N MET A 180 2.42 7.46 -21.20
CA MET A 180 3.15 6.18 -21.17
C MET A 180 3.07 5.49 -19.80
N SER A 181 2.56 6.14 -18.76
CA SER A 181 2.61 5.64 -17.38
C SER A 181 1.87 4.32 -17.17
N TRP A 182 0.87 3.99 -17.99
CA TRP A 182 0.20 2.70 -17.93
C TRP A 182 1.17 1.51 -18.06
N SER A 183 2.29 1.68 -18.78
CA SER A 183 3.28 0.62 -18.99
C SER A 183 4.14 0.32 -17.76
N ASP A 184 4.15 1.24 -16.79
CA ASP A 184 4.92 1.10 -15.56
C ASP A 184 4.10 0.44 -14.43
N ILE A 185 2.80 0.24 -14.65
CA ILE A 185 1.89 -0.36 -13.67
C ILE A 185 1.88 -1.87 -13.83
N ALA A 186 2.68 -2.56 -13.03
CA ALA A 186 2.85 -4.01 -13.08
C ALA A 186 1.52 -4.76 -12.95
N HIS A 187 0.61 -4.26 -12.13
CA HIS A 187 -0.71 -4.86 -11.88
C HIS A 187 -1.55 -5.05 -13.16
N PHE A 188 -1.47 -4.14 -14.11
CA PHE A 188 -2.19 -4.28 -15.38
C PHE A 188 -1.80 -5.53 -16.17
N PHE A 189 -0.60 -6.06 -15.94
CA PHE A 189 -0.05 -7.22 -16.65
C PHE A 189 -0.06 -8.49 -15.82
N GLU A 190 0.07 -8.37 -14.49
CA GLU A 190 0.22 -9.50 -13.60
C GLU A 190 -1.09 -9.90 -12.93
N TYR A 191 -1.91 -8.91 -12.55
CA TYR A 191 -3.13 -9.11 -11.79
C TYR A 191 -4.27 -8.21 -12.29
N PRO A 192 -4.96 -8.59 -13.38
CA PRO A 192 -6.05 -7.79 -13.93
C PRO A 192 -7.10 -7.40 -12.91
N PHE A 193 -7.53 -6.14 -12.92
CA PHE A 193 -8.48 -5.54 -11.99
C PHE A 193 -8.03 -5.50 -10.52
N TYR A 194 -6.74 -5.62 -10.26
CA TYR A 194 -6.22 -5.45 -8.91
C TYR A 194 -6.34 -4.01 -8.41
N VAL A 195 -6.09 -3.03 -9.27
CA VAL A 195 -5.99 -1.61 -8.87
C VAL A 195 -7.27 -1.06 -8.22
N ILE A 196 -8.45 -1.57 -8.59
CA ILE A 196 -9.72 -1.16 -7.96
C ILE A 196 -9.85 -1.64 -6.52
N THR A 197 -9.08 -2.63 -6.10
CA THR A 197 -9.12 -3.13 -4.73
C THR A 197 -8.59 -2.11 -3.74
N TYR A 198 -7.62 -1.28 -4.13
CA TYR A 198 -7.04 -0.25 -3.27
C TYR A 198 -8.05 0.75 -2.70
N PRO A 199 -8.88 1.44 -3.51
CA PRO A 199 -9.89 2.35 -2.97
C PRO A 199 -10.98 1.62 -2.18
N VAL A 200 -11.38 0.41 -2.58
CA VAL A 200 -12.38 -0.38 -1.84
C VAL A 200 -11.85 -0.79 -0.47
N SER A 201 -10.64 -1.32 -0.42
CA SER A 201 -9.98 -1.70 0.83
C SER A 201 -9.70 -0.48 1.71
N ASN A 202 -9.37 0.66 1.12
CA ASN A 202 -9.14 1.90 1.86
C ASN A 202 -10.41 2.38 2.58
N ASP A 203 -11.57 2.29 1.94
CA ASP A 203 -12.85 2.63 2.59
C ASP A 203 -13.11 1.72 3.81
N ILE A 204 -12.85 0.43 3.69
CA ILE A 204 -12.95 -0.52 4.80
C ILE A 204 -11.95 -0.18 5.91
N ALA A 205 -10.71 0.11 5.56
CA ALA A 205 -9.66 0.46 6.50
C ALA A 205 -9.98 1.75 7.29
N MET A 206 -10.54 2.75 6.63
CA MET A 206 -11.03 3.98 7.27
C MET A 206 -12.16 3.69 8.25
N GLN A 207 -13.12 2.84 7.88
CA GLN A 207 -14.21 2.44 8.78
C GLN A 207 -13.69 1.68 10.01
N ILE A 208 -12.69 0.79 9.85
CA ILE A 208 -12.03 0.11 10.97
C ILE A 208 -11.37 1.15 11.90
N TYR A 209 -10.68 2.13 11.33
CA TYR A 209 -10.06 3.20 12.10
C TYR A 209 -11.09 4.02 12.88
N GLU A 210 -12.19 4.45 12.26
CA GLU A 210 -13.28 5.18 12.93
C GLU A 210 -13.85 4.36 14.10
N LEU A 211 -14.14 3.09 13.89
CA LEU A 211 -14.63 2.19 14.94
C LEU A 211 -13.64 2.07 16.10
N SER A 212 -12.34 2.06 15.82
CA SER A 212 -11.30 2.00 16.86
C SER A 212 -11.29 3.26 17.75
N GLN A 213 -11.59 4.44 17.16
CA GLN A 213 -11.64 5.71 17.90
C GLN A 213 -12.87 5.79 18.83
N ASP A 214 -13.97 5.14 18.48
CA ASP A 214 -15.21 5.11 19.27
C ASP A 214 -15.17 4.09 20.44
N GLY A 215 -13.99 3.48 20.71
CA GLY A 215 -13.82 2.48 21.76
C GLY A 215 -14.41 1.11 21.39
N GLY A 216 -14.69 0.88 20.13
CA GLY A 216 -14.94 -0.43 19.58
C GLY A 216 -13.67 -1.28 19.62
N THR A 217 -13.79 -2.57 19.94
CA THR A 217 -12.71 -3.53 19.68
C THR A 217 -12.67 -3.78 18.18
N ALA A 218 -11.70 -3.18 17.50
CA ALA A 218 -11.37 -3.53 16.12
C ALA A 218 -10.78 -4.92 16.04
#